data_5589307f712edcbc603ba5786c362899
#
_entry.id   5589307f712edcbc603ba5786c362899
#
_cell.length_a   1.000
_cell.length_b   1.000
_cell.length_c   1.000
_cell.angle_alpha   90.00
_cell.angle_beta   90.00
_cell.angle_gamma   90.00
#
_symmetry.space_group_name_H-M   'P 1'
#
loop_
_entity.id
_entity.type
_entity.pdbx_description
1 polymer ?
#
loop_
_entity_poly.entity_id
_entity_poly.type
_entity_poly.pdbx_seq_one_letter_code
_entity_poly.pdbx_strand_id
1 'polypeptide(L)'
;MRTLLIKFKILFLLSFISYESNAQKPNILWIYAEDTSPWMGCYGDEINSLSTPNIDRMASEGVLFNRAFVPSPVCSVTRSSIIVGQSAVRFGAHQHRSSRTKQTRIKLPKDYKLLPEILSNHGYKTFNYGKADYNFVWNKSSVYTFDLKDKKDLSELVNNQPFFGQIQLRGGKNNTDKLSDSLKVDPKIVRVPNDYPDNEIFQSVVAQHYEAIRIDDNIIGEILKQLEETGLSKNTIVVYFSDHGANNLLRHKQMLTEGGLRVPFIIMGPDDYFLKNSVRNDIINMLDLSATTLAWAGIEIPYWYEGKNLFADSFVARKYVAAHRDRLDHTIDMVRSIRTNNYRYVRNYLLDRILLQPQYRDNKTYTKNMHHLYKNGKLSEIHQEIYFGERKREEFYNVEKDPEMIYNLAENPKFNEELQMHRALLFDWLSSGDMGFKSESVESLKANGEDNSWGYGVNPEYEKYRKDSDGDGLSDGWEINNKRNPDDGILFYEFDCGGWQTEGWSSEDTLSNLSGSLGYLDFNLDKEKVVINRHGLSINGSSSKQAFTISLKSESNLKISIFSNNGELGRLNYISDNLFKKLIIPIKQKVWNLGSESVSILFEGEKNSLIEIDYIKQIEL
;
A
#
# COMPACT_ATOMS: atom_id res chain seq x y z
N MET A 1 -31.83 -89.24 17.23
CA MET A 1 -32.59 -88.04 17.48
C MET A 1 -31.62 -86.88 17.49
N ARG A 2 -31.51 -86.13 16.40
CA ARG A 2 -30.65 -84.95 16.27
C ARG A 2 -31.57 -83.80 15.94
N THR A 3 -31.67 -82.85 16.89
CA THR A 3 -32.49 -81.65 16.78
C THR A 3 -31.72 -80.58 16.01
N LEU A 4 -32.26 -80.21 14.88
CA LEU A 4 -31.71 -79.19 13.99
C LEU A 4 -32.08 -77.78 14.54
N LEU A 5 -31.10 -77.00 15.01
CA LEU A 5 -31.26 -75.60 15.39
C LEU A 5 -31.00 -74.74 14.17
N ILE A 6 -32.07 -74.14 13.61
CA ILE A 6 -32.00 -73.13 12.56
C ILE A 6 -31.72 -71.78 13.24
N LYS A 7 -30.51 -71.26 13.04
CA LYS A 7 -30.20 -69.91 13.43
C LYS A 7 -30.66 -68.91 12.34
N PHE A 8 -31.73 -68.20 12.59
CA PHE A 8 -32.09 -67.03 11.81
C PHE A 8 -31.08 -65.86 12.09
N LYS A 9 -30.22 -65.56 11.13
CA LYS A 9 -29.43 -64.32 11.12
C LYS A 9 -30.33 -63.23 10.56
N ILE A 10 -30.85 -62.36 11.42
CA ILE A 10 -31.46 -61.12 11.03
C ILE A 10 -30.29 -60.19 10.67
N LEU A 11 -30.12 -59.95 9.37
CA LEU A 11 -29.18 -58.96 8.85
C LEU A 11 -29.84 -57.58 8.99
N PHE A 12 -29.48 -56.84 10.06
CA PHE A 12 -29.84 -55.42 10.19
C PHE A 12 -28.99 -54.65 9.18
N LEU A 13 -29.55 -54.34 8.01
CA LEU A 13 -29.00 -53.38 7.09
C LEU A 13 -29.24 -51.98 7.69
N LEU A 14 -28.28 -51.50 8.48
CA LEU A 14 -28.17 -50.08 8.82
C LEU A 14 -27.84 -49.35 7.53
N SER A 15 -28.85 -48.90 6.80
CA SER A 15 -28.72 -47.84 5.82
C SER A 15 -28.30 -46.57 6.57
N PHE A 16 -27.00 -46.31 6.60
CA PHE A 16 -26.52 -44.95 6.84
C PHE A 16 -27.05 -44.10 5.70
N ILE A 17 -28.23 -43.53 5.89
CA ILE A 17 -28.64 -42.35 5.17
C ILE A 17 -27.71 -41.25 5.72
N SER A 18 -26.60 -41.03 5.02
CA SER A 18 -25.89 -39.78 5.14
C SER A 18 -26.90 -38.71 4.76
N TYR A 19 -27.54 -38.10 5.75
CA TYR A 19 -28.09 -36.79 5.60
C TYR A 19 -26.86 -35.90 5.28
N GLU A 20 -26.51 -35.79 4.01
CA GLU A 20 -25.85 -34.59 3.56
C GLU A 20 -26.84 -33.47 3.92
N SER A 21 -26.64 -32.87 5.07
CA SER A 21 -27.19 -31.57 5.38
C SER A 21 -26.71 -30.69 4.23
N ASN A 22 -27.53 -30.52 3.21
CA ASN A 22 -27.37 -29.45 2.23
C ASN A 22 -27.53 -28.15 3.01
N ALA A 23 -26.52 -27.79 3.80
CA ALA A 23 -26.46 -26.48 4.41
C ALA A 23 -26.58 -25.49 3.26
N GLN A 24 -27.65 -24.75 3.25
CA GLN A 24 -27.90 -23.76 2.21
C GLN A 24 -26.71 -22.81 2.18
N LYS A 25 -26.04 -22.72 1.02
CA LYS A 25 -24.92 -21.78 0.85
C LYS A 25 -25.35 -20.37 1.27
N PRO A 26 -24.53 -19.63 2.05
CA PRO A 26 -24.91 -18.29 2.50
C PRO A 26 -24.95 -17.33 1.34
N ASN A 27 -25.84 -16.35 1.42
CA ASN A 27 -25.71 -15.14 0.64
C ASN A 27 -24.58 -14.30 1.24
N ILE A 28 -23.83 -13.58 0.41
CA ILE A 28 -22.73 -12.74 0.85
C ILE A 28 -22.92 -11.34 0.25
N LEU A 29 -23.04 -10.33 1.11
CA LEU A 29 -23.25 -8.95 0.72
C LEU A 29 -22.12 -8.07 1.25
N TRP A 30 -21.34 -7.50 0.35
CA TRP A 30 -20.34 -6.49 0.68
C TRP A 30 -20.98 -5.09 0.56
N ILE A 31 -20.99 -4.35 1.65
CA ILE A 31 -21.31 -2.92 1.68
C ILE A 31 -19.97 -2.17 1.68
N TYR A 32 -19.64 -1.60 0.55
CA TYR A 32 -18.31 -1.08 0.25
C TYR A 32 -18.34 0.45 0.26
N ALA A 33 -17.87 1.07 1.35
CA ALA A 33 -17.74 2.52 1.43
C ALA A 33 -16.50 3.02 0.65
N GLU A 34 -16.59 4.21 0.10
CA GLU A 34 -15.47 4.87 -0.58
C GLU A 34 -14.84 5.92 0.36
N ASP A 35 -13.50 5.99 0.42
CA ASP A 35 -12.77 7.07 1.10
C ASP A 35 -13.15 7.25 2.60
N THR A 36 -13.34 6.16 3.36
CA THR A 36 -13.91 6.22 4.72
C THR A 36 -12.94 5.72 5.78
N SER A 37 -12.61 6.59 6.75
CA SER A 37 -11.84 6.24 7.94
C SER A 37 -12.72 5.60 9.02
N PRO A 38 -12.16 4.82 9.99
CA PRO A 38 -12.95 4.14 11.04
C PRO A 38 -13.37 5.10 12.18
N TRP A 39 -13.96 6.25 11.83
CA TRP A 39 -14.42 7.27 12.78
C TRP A 39 -15.89 7.07 13.15
N MET A 40 -16.17 5.96 13.83
CA MET A 40 -17.50 5.47 14.18
C MET A 40 -17.55 5.10 15.66
N GLY A 41 -18.74 5.08 16.26
CA GLY A 41 -18.91 4.78 17.68
C GLY A 41 -18.31 3.44 18.10
N CYS A 42 -18.51 2.38 17.32
CA CYS A 42 -17.95 1.04 17.60
C CYS A 42 -16.42 0.97 17.56
N TYR A 43 -15.74 1.94 16.95
CA TYR A 43 -14.27 2.09 16.99
C TYR A 43 -13.79 3.02 18.12
N GLY A 44 -14.67 3.47 19.00
CA GLY A 44 -14.36 4.34 20.12
C GLY A 44 -14.26 5.83 19.76
N ASP A 45 -14.82 6.24 18.61
CA ASP A 45 -14.86 7.65 18.22
C ASP A 45 -15.90 8.41 19.05
N GLU A 46 -15.51 9.52 19.68
CA GLU A 46 -16.35 10.30 20.59
C GLU A 46 -17.39 11.14 19.82
N ILE A 47 -17.06 11.67 18.64
CA ILE A 47 -17.95 12.53 17.83
C ILE A 47 -19.09 11.73 17.23
N ASN A 48 -18.82 10.49 16.82
CA ASN A 48 -19.82 9.59 16.25
C ASN A 48 -20.32 8.51 17.24
N SER A 49 -20.02 8.62 18.55
CA SER A 49 -20.36 7.61 19.57
C SER A 49 -21.85 7.22 19.62
N LEU A 50 -22.75 8.13 19.25
CA LEU A 50 -24.22 7.90 19.19
C LEU A 50 -24.80 8.19 17.80
N SER A 51 -23.96 8.43 16.81
CA SER A 51 -24.40 8.94 15.50
C SER A 51 -24.20 7.95 14.36
N THR A 52 -23.73 6.74 14.68
CA THR A 52 -23.56 5.61 13.74
C THR A 52 -24.26 4.34 14.25
N PRO A 53 -25.56 4.41 14.65
CA PRO A 53 -26.24 3.32 15.35
C PRO A 53 -26.36 2.03 14.52
N ASN A 54 -26.45 2.12 13.20
CA ASN A 54 -26.60 0.96 12.33
C ASN A 54 -25.27 0.22 12.13
N ILE A 55 -24.17 0.95 11.98
CA ILE A 55 -22.80 0.39 11.92
C ILE A 55 -22.44 -0.19 13.29
N ASP A 56 -22.76 0.51 14.39
CA ASP A 56 -22.51 0.06 15.75
C ASP A 56 -23.32 -1.21 16.08
N ARG A 57 -24.55 -1.31 15.56
CA ARG A 57 -25.36 -2.53 15.62
C ARG A 57 -24.68 -3.68 14.87
N MET A 58 -24.20 -3.47 13.65
CA MET A 58 -23.44 -4.50 12.91
C MET A 58 -22.25 -5.01 13.72
N ALA A 59 -21.51 -4.12 14.38
CA ALA A 59 -20.38 -4.49 15.21
C ALA A 59 -20.80 -5.30 16.45
N SER A 60 -21.88 -4.88 17.14
CA SER A 60 -22.38 -5.54 18.35
C SER A 60 -23.02 -6.90 18.08
N GLU A 61 -23.64 -7.10 16.93
CA GLU A 61 -24.25 -8.36 16.50
C GLU A 61 -23.29 -9.24 15.67
N GLY A 62 -22.06 -8.79 15.42
CA GLY A 62 -21.11 -9.41 14.53
C GLY A 62 -19.69 -9.51 15.06
N VAL A 63 -18.73 -9.30 14.18
CA VAL A 63 -17.29 -9.26 14.46
C VAL A 63 -16.72 -7.93 14.00
N LEU A 64 -16.12 -7.19 14.92
CA LEU A 64 -15.38 -5.96 14.66
C LEU A 64 -13.88 -6.26 14.54
N PHE A 65 -13.24 -5.76 13.49
CA PHE A 65 -11.79 -5.86 13.31
C PHE A 65 -11.14 -4.49 13.52
N ASN A 66 -10.39 -4.33 14.59
CA ASN A 66 -9.77 -3.06 14.96
C ASN A 66 -8.58 -2.67 14.07
N ARG A 67 -7.92 -3.63 13.43
CA ARG A 67 -6.66 -3.44 12.71
C ARG A 67 -6.71 -4.03 11.30
N ALA A 68 -7.67 -3.56 10.51
CA ALA A 68 -7.80 -3.93 9.10
C ALA A 68 -7.11 -2.90 8.21
N PHE A 69 -6.24 -3.36 7.31
CA PHE A 69 -5.43 -2.52 6.43
C PHE A 69 -5.60 -2.91 4.98
N VAL A 70 -5.71 -1.90 4.12
CA VAL A 70 -5.75 -2.09 2.67
C VAL A 70 -4.33 -2.19 2.08
N PRO A 71 -4.15 -2.89 0.94
CA PRO A 71 -2.83 -3.05 0.30
C PRO A 71 -2.32 -1.78 -0.39
N SER A 72 -3.20 -0.80 -0.64
CA SER A 72 -2.84 0.49 -1.24
C SER A 72 -3.84 1.57 -0.83
N PRO A 73 -3.43 2.83 -0.60
CA PRO A 73 -4.33 3.88 -0.12
C PRO A 73 -5.09 4.59 -1.26
N VAL A 74 -5.49 3.86 -2.31
CA VAL A 74 -6.17 4.44 -3.48
C VAL A 74 -7.17 3.49 -4.12
N CYS A 75 -8.30 4.03 -4.58
CA CYS A 75 -9.49 3.29 -5.00
C CYS A 75 -9.19 2.15 -5.99
N SER A 76 -8.72 2.45 -7.23
CA SER A 76 -8.64 1.42 -8.27
C SER A 76 -7.64 0.32 -7.95
N VAL A 77 -6.56 0.66 -7.27
CA VAL A 77 -5.51 -0.30 -6.89
C VAL A 77 -6.00 -1.24 -5.79
N THR A 78 -6.60 -0.70 -4.73
CA THR A 78 -7.20 -1.52 -3.66
C THR A 78 -8.35 -2.37 -4.16
N ARG A 79 -9.26 -1.79 -4.95
CA ARG A 79 -10.41 -2.54 -5.52
C ARG A 79 -9.96 -3.66 -6.44
N SER A 80 -8.91 -3.42 -7.25
CA SER A 80 -8.28 -4.44 -8.09
C SER A 80 -7.63 -5.54 -7.26
N SER A 81 -6.92 -5.16 -6.20
CA SER A 81 -6.26 -6.12 -5.31
C SER A 81 -7.27 -7.03 -4.60
N ILE A 82 -8.31 -6.45 -4.02
CA ILE A 82 -9.33 -7.21 -3.26
C ILE A 82 -10.11 -8.14 -4.21
N ILE A 83 -10.54 -7.68 -5.39
CA ILE A 83 -11.38 -8.50 -6.27
C ILE A 83 -10.59 -9.65 -6.94
N VAL A 84 -9.26 -9.52 -7.05
CA VAL A 84 -8.35 -10.57 -7.55
C VAL A 84 -7.85 -11.47 -6.41
N GLY A 85 -7.85 -10.97 -5.15
CA GLY A 85 -7.32 -11.66 -3.98
C GLY A 85 -5.81 -11.56 -3.82
N GLN A 86 -5.16 -10.66 -4.58
CA GLN A 86 -3.72 -10.47 -4.59
C GLN A 86 -3.33 -8.99 -4.67
N SER A 87 -2.19 -8.61 -4.12
CA SER A 87 -1.66 -7.25 -4.21
C SER A 87 -1.40 -6.84 -5.66
N ALA A 88 -1.87 -5.65 -6.04
CA ALA A 88 -1.83 -5.18 -7.43
C ALA A 88 -0.42 -5.08 -8.03
N VAL A 89 0.61 -4.92 -7.20
CA VAL A 89 2.03 -4.95 -7.66
C VAL A 89 2.45 -6.31 -8.21
N ARG A 90 1.77 -7.42 -7.84
CA ARG A 90 2.09 -8.77 -8.31
C ARG A 90 1.65 -9.01 -9.76
N PHE A 91 0.60 -8.31 -10.20
CA PHE A 91 0.02 -8.50 -11.55
C PHE A 91 -0.04 -7.20 -12.39
N GLY A 92 0.67 -6.14 -11.95
CA GLY A 92 0.89 -4.92 -12.76
C GLY A 92 -0.24 -3.89 -12.73
N ALA A 93 -1.26 -4.03 -11.88
CA ALA A 93 -2.35 -3.06 -11.77
C ALA A 93 -2.12 -1.98 -10.68
N HIS A 94 -0.88 -1.75 -10.27
CA HIS A 94 -0.47 -0.89 -9.16
C HIS A 94 -0.47 0.60 -9.49
N GLN A 95 -0.36 0.97 -10.75
CA GLN A 95 -0.42 2.37 -11.21
C GLN A 95 -1.89 2.81 -11.27
N HIS A 96 -2.28 3.77 -10.42
CA HIS A 96 -3.68 4.19 -10.33
C HIS A 96 -4.20 4.67 -11.69
N ARG A 97 -5.33 4.09 -12.12
CA ARG A 97 -6.02 4.43 -13.36
C ARG A 97 -5.16 4.35 -14.64
N SER A 98 -4.23 3.40 -14.71
CA SER A 98 -3.37 3.24 -15.88
C SER A 98 -4.01 2.47 -17.05
N SER A 99 -5.12 1.75 -16.84
CA SER A 99 -5.76 0.93 -17.90
C SER A 99 -6.78 1.70 -18.76
N ARG A 100 -6.62 3.00 -18.92
CA ARG A 100 -7.60 3.88 -19.56
C ARG A 100 -7.47 3.97 -21.08
N THR A 101 -6.25 3.93 -21.60
CA THR A 101 -5.99 4.03 -23.03
C THR A 101 -5.79 2.64 -23.64
N LYS A 102 -5.88 2.55 -24.97
CA LYS A 102 -5.59 1.27 -25.67
C LYS A 102 -4.15 0.81 -25.46
N GLN A 103 -3.22 1.76 -25.32
CA GLN A 103 -1.78 1.52 -25.14
C GLN A 103 -1.44 1.04 -23.72
N THR A 104 -2.21 1.47 -22.72
CA THR A 104 -1.91 1.23 -21.31
C THR A 104 -2.77 0.14 -20.67
N ARG A 105 -3.48 -0.65 -21.50
CA ARG A 105 -4.37 -1.72 -21.00
C ARG A 105 -3.61 -2.81 -20.29
N ILE A 106 -3.94 -3.01 -19.02
CA ILE A 106 -3.43 -4.09 -18.19
C ILE A 106 -4.31 -5.31 -18.40
N LYS A 107 -3.70 -6.45 -18.68
CA LYS A 107 -4.37 -7.76 -18.74
C LYS A 107 -3.95 -8.59 -17.56
N LEU A 108 -4.92 -9.21 -16.91
CA LEU A 108 -4.61 -10.19 -15.86
C LEU A 108 -3.86 -11.40 -16.43
N PRO A 109 -3.03 -12.09 -15.63
CA PRO A 109 -2.48 -13.39 -15.99
C PRO A 109 -3.60 -14.35 -16.43
N LYS A 110 -3.29 -15.23 -17.38
CA LYS A 110 -4.30 -16.06 -18.11
C LYS A 110 -5.20 -16.88 -17.18
N ASP A 111 -4.66 -17.36 -16.07
CA ASP A 111 -5.37 -18.25 -15.16
C ASP A 111 -6.10 -17.52 -14.03
N TYR A 112 -5.90 -16.19 -13.91
CA TYR A 112 -6.55 -15.40 -12.88
C TYR A 112 -8.01 -15.15 -13.22
N LYS A 113 -8.86 -15.36 -12.22
CA LYS A 113 -10.30 -15.05 -12.26
C LYS A 113 -10.65 -14.13 -11.12
N LEU A 114 -11.61 -13.24 -11.37
CA LEU A 114 -12.11 -12.36 -10.35
C LEU A 114 -12.99 -13.14 -9.36
N LEU A 115 -13.04 -12.71 -8.12
CA LEU A 115 -13.86 -13.32 -7.07
C LEU A 115 -15.31 -13.58 -7.53
N PRO A 116 -16.03 -12.62 -8.16
CA PRO A 116 -17.39 -12.89 -8.63
C PRO A 116 -17.46 -13.94 -9.75
N GLU A 117 -16.45 -14.04 -10.62
CA GLU A 117 -16.39 -15.10 -11.65
C GLU A 117 -16.22 -16.48 -11.02
N ILE A 118 -15.36 -16.60 -10.00
CA ILE A 118 -15.18 -17.84 -9.26
C ILE A 118 -16.50 -18.24 -8.60
N LEU A 119 -17.15 -17.32 -7.91
CA LEU A 119 -18.43 -17.55 -7.24
C LEU A 119 -19.54 -17.94 -8.21
N SER A 120 -19.65 -17.25 -9.36
CA SER A 120 -20.68 -17.55 -10.36
C SER A 120 -20.50 -18.95 -10.97
N ASN A 121 -19.25 -19.39 -11.18
CA ASN A 121 -18.94 -20.74 -11.64
C ASN A 121 -19.35 -21.83 -10.61
N HIS A 122 -19.59 -21.44 -9.35
CA HIS A 122 -20.06 -22.32 -8.28
C HIS A 122 -21.52 -22.08 -7.89
N GLY A 123 -22.30 -21.45 -8.79
CA GLY A 123 -23.75 -21.32 -8.67
C GLY A 123 -24.26 -20.07 -7.97
N TYR A 124 -23.40 -19.14 -7.60
CA TYR A 124 -23.83 -17.85 -7.06
C TYR A 124 -24.35 -16.93 -8.16
N LYS A 125 -25.41 -16.19 -7.88
CA LYS A 125 -25.74 -14.97 -8.64
C LYS A 125 -24.85 -13.84 -8.16
N THR A 126 -24.20 -13.12 -9.09
CA THR A 126 -23.22 -12.09 -8.73
C THR A 126 -23.63 -10.73 -9.27
N PHE A 127 -23.51 -9.69 -8.45
CA PHE A 127 -23.82 -8.31 -8.86
C PHE A 127 -22.88 -7.29 -8.21
N ASN A 128 -22.77 -6.12 -8.86
CA ASN A 128 -22.15 -4.92 -8.29
C ASN A 128 -23.00 -3.71 -8.59
N TYR A 129 -23.58 -3.11 -7.56
CA TYR A 129 -24.34 -1.86 -7.64
C TYR A 129 -23.39 -0.68 -7.37
N GLY A 130 -23.10 0.10 -8.41
CA GLY A 130 -22.26 1.29 -8.34
C GLY A 130 -20.84 1.07 -8.88
N LYS A 131 -19.87 1.72 -8.25
CA LYS A 131 -18.49 1.83 -8.74
C LYS A 131 -17.72 0.52 -8.65
N ALA A 132 -17.16 0.02 -9.76
CA ALA A 132 -16.20 -1.09 -9.78
C ALA A 132 -14.74 -0.60 -9.72
N ASP A 133 -14.35 0.29 -10.61
CA ASP A 133 -13.03 0.96 -10.69
C ASP A 133 -11.82 -0.01 -10.74
N TYR A 134 -11.97 -1.15 -11.42
CA TYR A 134 -10.86 -2.10 -11.57
C TYR A 134 -9.83 -1.58 -12.58
N ASN A 135 -8.57 -1.64 -12.23
CA ASN A 135 -7.45 -1.07 -13.00
C ASN A 135 -6.86 -2.05 -14.02
N PHE A 136 -7.69 -2.86 -14.64
CA PHE A 136 -7.34 -3.82 -15.70
C PHE A 136 -8.52 -4.02 -16.65
N VAL A 137 -8.26 -4.70 -17.76
CA VAL A 137 -9.33 -5.03 -18.73
C VAL A 137 -10.22 -6.14 -18.17
N TRP A 138 -11.50 -5.87 -18.08
CA TRP A 138 -12.54 -6.81 -17.65
C TRP A 138 -13.86 -6.55 -18.37
N ASN A 139 -14.76 -7.53 -18.34
CA ASN A 139 -16.07 -7.41 -18.95
C ASN A 139 -17.15 -7.59 -17.89
N LYS A 140 -18.03 -6.59 -17.75
CA LYS A 140 -19.09 -6.59 -16.74
C LYS A 140 -19.99 -7.83 -16.85
N SER A 141 -20.42 -8.22 -18.03
CA SER A 141 -21.35 -9.34 -18.24
C SER A 141 -20.73 -10.72 -18.03
N SER A 142 -19.38 -10.86 -18.07
CA SER A 142 -18.70 -12.10 -17.71
C SER A 142 -18.44 -12.22 -16.21
N VAL A 143 -18.35 -11.09 -15.50
CA VAL A 143 -18.03 -11.02 -14.08
C VAL A 143 -19.31 -11.02 -13.23
N TYR A 144 -20.35 -10.29 -13.65
CA TYR A 144 -21.59 -10.13 -12.91
C TYR A 144 -22.76 -10.70 -13.72
N THR A 145 -23.46 -11.65 -13.11
CA THR A 145 -24.56 -12.41 -13.77
C THR A 145 -25.92 -11.77 -13.58
N PHE A 146 -25.99 -10.72 -12.77
CA PHE A 146 -27.22 -10.05 -12.39
C PHE A 146 -27.00 -8.55 -12.21
N ASP A 147 -27.97 -7.72 -12.54
CA ASP A 147 -27.95 -6.28 -12.30
C ASP A 147 -29.03 -5.90 -11.28
N LEU A 148 -28.60 -5.57 -10.05
CA LEU A 148 -29.49 -4.99 -9.04
C LEU A 148 -29.96 -3.60 -9.51
N LYS A 149 -31.25 -3.38 -9.56
CA LYS A 149 -31.85 -2.14 -10.10
C LYS A 149 -31.80 -1.00 -9.09
N ASP A 150 -32.11 -1.29 -7.83
CA ASP A 150 -32.11 -0.31 -6.74
C ASP A 150 -31.56 -0.94 -5.46
N LYS A 151 -30.57 -0.30 -4.84
CA LYS A 151 -30.04 -0.73 -3.53
C LYS A 151 -31.05 -0.56 -2.37
N LYS A 152 -32.12 0.18 -2.61
CA LYS A 152 -33.20 0.40 -1.65
C LYS A 152 -34.34 -0.62 -1.78
N ASP A 153 -34.29 -1.50 -2.78
CA ASP A 153 -35.22 -2.60 -2.96
C ASP A 153 -34.46 -3.89 -3.24
N LEU A 154 -34.30 -4.71 -2.20
CA LEU A 154 -33.62 -5.99 -2.26
C LEU A 154 -34.57 -7.17 -2.52
N SER A 155 -35.86 -6.92 -2.80
CA SER A 155 -36.89 -7.97 -2.99
C SER A 155 -36.52 -8.94 -4.14
N GLU A 156 -35.89 -8.44 -5.21
CA GLU A 156 -35.48 -9.28 -6.34
C GLU A 156 -34.38 -10.29 -5.98
N LEU A 157 -33.64 -10.09 -4.86
CA LEU A 157 -32.62 -11.03 -4.38
C LEU A 157 -33.22 -12.31 -3.76
N VAL A 158 -34.48 -12.26 -3.33
CA VAL A 158 -35.19 -13.43 -2.77
C VAL A 158 -35.17 -14.61 -3.73
N ASN A 159 -35.36 -14.35 -5.02
CA ASN A 159 -35.37 -15.36 -6.07
C ASN A 159 -33.98 -15.59 -6.72
N ASN A 160 -32.94 -14.91 -6.23
CA ASN A 160 -31.58 -14.97 -6.79
C ASN A 160 -30.55 -15.51 -5.79
N GLN A 161 -30.95 -16.42 -4.93
CA GLN A 161 -30.07 -17.06 -3.94
C GLN A 161 -29.42 -18.36 -4.49
N PRO A 162 -28.20 -18.73 -4.03
CA PRO A 162 -27.32 -17.90 -3.25
C PRO A 162 -26.73 -16.75 -4.10
N PHE A 163 -26.51 -15.60 -3.49
CA PHE A 163 -25.89 -14.48 -4.20
C PHE A 163 -24.60 -13.99 -3.53
N PHE A 164 -23.72 -13.42 -4.35
CA PHE A 164 -22.63 -12.53 -3.94
C PHE A 164 -22.89 -11.13 -4.51
N GLY A 165 -23.09 -10.17 -3.65
CA GLY A 165 -23.38 -8.80 -4.04
C GLY A 165 -22.41 -7.78 -3.48
N GLN A 166 -22.17 -6.72 -4.24
CA GLN A 166 -21.48 -5.53 -3.79
C GLN A 166 -22.39 -4.34 -3.92
N ILE A 167 -22.63 -3.61 -2.83
CA ILE A 167 -23.30 -2.31 -2.84
C ILE A 167 -22.28 -1.24 -2.49
N GLN A 168 -22.02 -0.36 -3.44
CA GLN A 168 -21.07 0.72 -3.30
C GLN A 168 -21.72 1.95 -2.68
N LEU A 169 -21.16 2.44 -1.56
CA LEU A 169 -21.53 3.68 -0.93
C LEU A 169 -20.57 4.80 -1.34
N ARG A 170 -21.01 6.04 -1.25
CA ARG A 170 -20.18 7.19 -1.61
C ARG A 170 -19.13 7.51 -0.55
N GLY A 171 -19.34 7.06 0.70
CA GLY A 171 -18.40 7.25 1.79
C GLY A 171 -18.02 8.71 2.01
N GLY A 172 -16.74 8.97 2.18
CA GLY A 172 -16.19 10.32 2.34
C GLY A 172 -16.45 11.29 1.18
N LYS A 173 -17.08 10.84 0.09
CA LYS A 173 -17.54 11.68 -1.04
C LYS A 173 -19.01 12.02 -0.99
N ASN A 174 -19.71 11.67 0.08
CA ASN A 174 -21.10 12.10 0.26
C ASN A 174 -21.19 13.63 0.26
N ASN A 175 -22.25 14.16 -0.35
CA ASN A 175 -22.53 15.60 -0.29
C ASN A 175 -23.23 15.91 1.03
N THR A 176 -22.54 16.60 1.91
CA THR A 176 -23.02 16.98 3.24
C THR A 176 -23.73 18.34 3.27
N ASP A 177 -23.74 19.10 2.17
CA ASP A 177 -24.31 20.48 2.14
C ASP A 177 -25.81 20.50 2.49
N LYS A 178 -26.54 19.46 2.12
CA LYS A 178 -27.98 19.34 2.31
C LYS A 178 -28.38 18.47 3.52
N LEU A 179 -27.44 18.18 4.40
CA LEU A 179 -27.71 17.39 5.59
C LEU A 179 -28.63 18.16 6.56
N SER A 180 -29.53 17.45 7.24
CA SER A 180 -30.33 18.05 8.31
C SER A 180 -29.45 18.50 9.47
N ASP A 181 -29.84 19.55 10.18
CA ASP A 181 -29.06 20.10 11.30
C ASP A 181 -28.77 19.04 12.38
N SER A 182 -29.66 18.06 12.56
CA SER A 182 -29.47 16.95 13.51
C SER A 182 -28.32 16.01 13.15
N LEU A 183 -27.88 15.98 11.89
CA LEU A 183 -26.77 15.16 11.41
C LEU A 183 -25.50 15.98 11.15
N LYS A 184 -25.58 17.31 11.25
CA LYS A 184 -24.42 18.21 11.13
C LYS A 184 -23.47 18.04 12.31
N VAL A 185 -22.20 18.32 12.06
CA VAL A 185 -21.13 18.36 13.06
C VAL A 185 -20.59 19.77 13.15
N ASP A 186 -20.60 20.37 14.35
CA ASP A 186 -19.95 21.67 14.55
C ASP A 186 -18.43 21.51 14.34
N PRO A 187 -17.84 22.22 13.36
CA PRO A 187 -16.40 22.16 13.12
C PRO A 187 -15.54 22.52 14.34
N LYS A 188 -16.09 23.26 15.31
CA LYS A 188 -15.34 23.69 16.51
C LYS A 188 -15.13 22.59 17.55
N ILE A 189 -15.92 21.51 17.50
CA ILE A 189 -15.80 20.41 18.48
C ILE A 189 -14.94 19.26 17.97
N VAL A 190 -14.58 19.25 16.68
CA VAL A 190 -13.78 18.16 16.14
C VAL A 190 -12.29 18.33 16.49
N ARG A 191 -11.64 17.22 16.73
CA ARG A 191 -10.18 17.18 16.83
C ARG A 191 -9.60 17.06 15.41
N VAL A 192 -8.86 18.06 14.96
CA VAL A 192 -8.03 17.94 13.76
C VAL A 192 -6.81 17.06 14.09
N PRO A 193 -6.47 16.03 13.29
CA PRO A 193 -5.25 15.25 13.54
C PRO A 193 -4.00 16.14 13.54
N ASN A 194 -3.04 15.86 14.42
CA ASN A 194 -1.90 16.76 14.69
C ASN A 194 -0.93 16.92 13.51
N ASP A 195 -1.05 16.10 12.48
CA ASP A 195 -0.31 16.20 11.22
C ASP A 195 -0.91 17.25 10.25
N TYR A 196 -1.96 17.98 10.66
CA TYR A 196 -2.58 19.10 9.92
C TYR A 196 -2.63 20.36 10.77
N PRO A 197 -2.61 21.56 10.12
CA PRO A 197 -2.89 22.81 10.83
C PRO A 197 -4.29 22.82 11.43
N ASP A 198 -4.40 23.07 12.74
CA ASP A 198 -5.70 23.24 13.39
C ASP A 198 -6.25 24.64 13.07
N ASN A 199 -7.09 24.72 12.06
CA ASN A 199 -7.77 25.92 11.62
C ASN A 199 -9.17 25.61 11.06
N GLU A 200 -9.97 26.63 10.83
CA GLU A 200 -11.36 26.51 10.38
C GLU A 200 -11.53 25.65 9.11
N ILE A 201 -10.52 25.67 8.21
CA ILE A 201 -10.57 24.88 6.96
C ILE A 201 -10.44 23.39 7.27
N PHE A 202 -9.44 22.99 8.06
CA PHE A 202 -9.26 21.57 8.42
C PHE A 202 -10.31 21.08 9.41
N GLN A 203 -10.77 21.94 10.34
CA GLN A 203 -11.92 21.63 11.20
C GLN A 203 -13.16 21.33 10.36
N SER A 204 -13.45 22.14 9.33
CA SER A 204 -14.56 21.89 8.40
C SER A 204 -14.39 20.60 7.60
N VAL A 205 -13.18 20.29 7.14
CA VAL A 205 -12.88 19.05 6.41
C VAL A 205 -13.12 17.81 7.29
N VAL A 206 -12.69 17.87 8.54
CA VAL A 206 -12.88 16.79 9.51
C VAL A 206 -14.38 16.61 9.84
N ALA A 207 -15.08 17.72 10.11
CA ALA A 207 -16.51 17.70 10.38
C ALA A 207 -17.31 17.09 9.22
N GLN A 208 -17.00 17.49 7.97
CA GLN A 208 -17.64 16.93 6.78
C GLN A 208 -17.39 15.42 6.63
N HIS A 209 -16.23 14.91 7.05
CA HIS A 209 -15.96 13.48 7.00
C HIS A 209 -16.83 12.70 8.01
N TYR A 210 -17.00 13.21 9.23
CA TYR A 210 -17.96 12.65 10.20
C TYR A 210 -19.39 12.63 9.66
N GLU A 211 -19.83 13.74 9.07
CA GLU A 211 -21.15 13.87 8.44
C GLU A 211 -21.35 12.85 7.31
N ALA A 212 -20.32 12.66 6.48
CA ALA A 212 -20.36 11.70 5.38
C ALA A 212 -20.54 10.24 5.88
N ILE A 213 -19.94 9.89 7.01
CA ILE A 213 -20.14 8.60 7.68
C ILE A 213 -21.58 8.44 8.19
N ARG A 214 -22.17 9.48 8.77
CA ARG A 214 -23.58 9.46 9.23
C ARG A 214 -24.57 9.22 8.08
N ILE A 215 -24.28 9.75 6.89
CA ILE A 215 -25.07 9.47 5.68
C ILE A 215 -24.98 7.99 5.31
N ASP A 216 -23.79 7.41 5.33
CA ASP A 216 -23.62 5.99 5.02
C ASP A 216 -24.27 5.10 6.09
N ASP A 217 -24.20 5.47 7.36
CA ASP A 217 -24.88 4.75 8.44
C ASP A 217 -26.38 4.62 8.20
N ASN A 218 -27.03 5.72 7.81
CA ASN A 218 -28.46 5.70 7.47
C ASN A 218 -28.76 4.77 6.28
N ILE A 219 -27.92 4.78 5.23
CA ILE A 219 -28.09 3.90 4.06
C ILE A 219 -27.89 2.43 4.47
N ILE A 220 -26.92 2.15 5.32
CA ILE A 220 -26.69 0.80 5.87
C ILE A 220 -27.92 0.34 6.66
N GLY A 221 -28.51 1.22 7.48
CA GLY A 221 -29.77 0.94 8.19
C GLY A 221 -30.91 0.55 7.25
N GLU A 222 -31.08 1.27 6.13
CA GLU A 222 -32.09 0.94 5.12
C GLU A 222 -31.80 -0.45 4.49
N ILE A 223 -30.55 -0.77 4.17
CA ILE A 223 -30.15 -2.08 3.61
C ILE A 223 -30.43 -3.22 4.60
N LEU A 224 -30.02 -3.06 5.87
CA LEU A 224 -30.25 -4.06 6.91
C LEU A 224 -31.73 -4.32 7.13
N LYS A 225 -32.54 -3.25 7.17
CA LYS A 225 -34.01 -3.34 7.27
C LYS A 225 -34.60 -4.12 6.10
N GLN A 226 -34.16 -3.85 4.86
CA GLN A 226 -34.62 -4.58 3.67
C GLN A 226 -34.28 -6.08 3.74
N LEU A 227 -33.07 -6.44 4.23
CA LEU A 227 -32.70 -7.85 4.43
C LEU A 227 -33.59 -8.53 5.47
N GLU A 228 -33.99 -7.83 6.52
CA GLU A 228 -34.91 -8.35 7.55
C GLU A 228 -36.32 -8.54 7.00
N GLU A 229 -36.88 -7.52 6.36
CA GLU A 229 -38.26 -7.52 5.80
C GLU A 229 -38.44 -8.59 4.71
N THR A 230 -37.41 -8.85 3.92
CA THR A 230 -37.41 -9.92 2.89
C THR A 230 -37.07 -11.30 3.44
N GLY A 231 -36.69 -11.40 4.72
CA GLY A 231 -36.25 -12.64 5.35
C GLY A 231 -34.84 -13.11 4.92
N LEU A 232 -34.13 -12.35 4.07
CA LEU A 232 -32.80 -12.67 3.60
C LEU A 232 -31.74 -12.61 4.71
N SER A 233 -31.95 -11.80 5.77
CA SER A 233 -31.02 -11.67 6.90
C SER A 233 -30.67 -13.01 7.56
N LYS A 234 -31.58 -14.00 7.53
CA LYS A 234 -31.39 -15.31 8.14
C LYS A 234 -30.26 -16.14 7.52
N ASN A 235 -29.91 -15.88 6.27
CA ASN A 235 -28.89 -16.61 5.53
C ASN A 235 -27.93 -15.68 4.76
N THR A 236 -27.75 -14.45 5.21
CA THR A 236 -26.88 -13.47 4.55
C THR A 236 -25.76 -13.02 5.49
N ILE A 237 -24.51 -13.20 5.04
CA ILE A 237 -23.33 -12.60 5.65
C ILE A 237 -23.18 -11.19 5.06
N VAL A 238 -23.24 -10.16 5.90
CA VAL A 238 -23.07 -8.76 5.53
C VAL A 238 -21.72 -8.28 6.00
N VAL A 239 -20.95 -7.70 5.09
CA VAL A 239 -19.61 -7.17 5.35
C VAL A 239 -19.60 -5.67 5.05
N TYR A 240 -19.22 -4.87 6.03
CA TYR A 240 -18.99 -3.44 5.86
C TYR A 240 -17.50 -3.11 5.92
N PHE A 241 -16.98 -2.37 4.93
CA PHE A 241 -15.58 -1.96 4.87
C PHE A 241 -15.37 -0.78 3.90
N SER A 242 -14.16 -0.19 3.91
CA SER A 242 -13.77 0.88 2.99
C SER A 242 -12.58 0.49 2.11
N ASP A 243 -12.43 1.19 0.98
CA ASP A 243 -11.30 1.02 0.06
C ASP A 243 -10.01 1.69 0.54
N HIS A 244 -10.08 2.75 1.30
CA HIS A 244 -8.99 3.44 1.98
C HIS A 244 -9.54 4.56 2.89
N GLY A 245 -8.67 5.30 3.54
CA GLY A 245 -9.06 6.39 4.45
C GLY A 245 -9.57 7.65 3.77
N ALA A 246 -9.86 8.68 4.56
CA ALA A 246 -10.57 9.91 4.21
C ALA A 246 -10.02 10.62 2.97
N ASN A 247 -10.92 11.07 2.09
CA ASN A 247 -10.57 11.72 0.82
C ASN A 247 -9.90 13.09 0.99
N ASN A 248 -10.45 13.90 1.89
CA ASN A 248 -10.09 15.32 1.97
C ASN A 248 -8.94 15.61 2.95
N LEU A 249 -8.31 14.59 3.50
CA LEU A 249 -7.14 14.68 4.34
C LEU A 249 -5.89 14.25 3.56
N LEU A 250 -4.89 15.15 3.47
CA LEU A 250 -3.76 15.03 2.56
C LEU A 250 -2.84 13.84 2.87
N ARG A 251 -2.77 13.40 4.14
CA ARG A 251 -2.01 12.22 4.57
C ARG A 251 -2.86 10.96 4.78
N HIS A 252 -4.13 10.99 4.39
CA HIS A 252 -4.98 9.80 4.37
C HIS A 252 -4.97 9.17 2.97
N LYS A 253 -5.98 9.46 2.14
CA LYS A 253 -5.98 8.97 0.75
C LYS A 253 -4.68 9.25 0.04
N GLN A 254 -4.18 8.26 -0.68
CA GLN A 254 -2.93 8.28 -1.45
C GLN A 254 -1.64 8.21 -0.63
N MET A 255 -1.68 8.10 0.71
CA MET A 255 -0.48 8.04 1.55
C MET A 255 -0.42 6.75 2.37
N LEU A 256 0.80 6.20 2.55
CA LEU A 256 1.03 4.96 3.29
C LEU A 256 1.07 5.18 4.81
N THR A 257 0.15 5.97 5.32
CA THR A 257 -0.03 6.26 6.75
C THR A 257 -1.11 5.37 7.37
N GLU A 258 -1.24 5.40 8.69
CA GLU A 258 -2.38 4.76 9.38
C GLU A 258 -3.70 5.35 8.87
N GLY A 259 -3.77 6.69 8.69
CA GLY A 259 -4.96 7.36 8.18
C GLY A 259 -5.35 6.97 6.76
N GLY A 260 -4.38 6.61 5.92
CA GLY A 260 -4.63 6.17 4.54
C GLY A 260 -4.97 4.69 4.40
N LEU A 261 -4.40 3.85 5.25
CA LEU A 261 -4.43 2.39 5.09
C LEU A 261 -5.37 1.67 6.04
N ARG A 262 -5.59 2.19 7.27
CA ARG A 262 -6.52 1.59 8.22
C ARG A 262 -7.95 1.93 7.85
N VAL A 263 -8.78 0.90 7.70
CA VAL A 263 -10.18 1.03 7.28
C VAL A 263 -11.13 0.36 8.27
N PRO A 264 -12.41 0.76 8.32
CA PRO A 264 -13.42 0.00 9.04
C PRO A 264 -13.55 -1.38 8.39
N PHE A 265 -13.75 -2.41 9.21
CA PHE A 265 -14.04 -3.77 8.77
C PHE A 265 -14.91 -4.47 9.80
N ILE A 266 -16.15 -4.74 9.42
CA ILE A 266 -17.18 -5.34 10.28
C ILE A 266 -17.88 -6.43 9.49
N ILE A 267 -18.15 -7.57 10.13
CA ILE A 267 -18.87 -8.69 9.56
C ILE A 267 -20.05 -9.03 10.46
N MET A 268 -21.24 -9.15 9.89
CA MET A 268 -22.46 -9.58 10.58
C MET A 268 -23.14 -10.69 9.77
N GLY A 269 -23.78 -11.65 10.42
CA GLY A 269 -24.51 -12.72 9.72
C GLY A 269 -24.94 -13.88 10.63
N PRO A 270 -25.27 -15.05 10.08
CA PRO A 270 -25.66 -16.22 10.85
C PRO A 270 -24.56 -16.75 11.78
N ASP A 271 -24.98 -17.35 12.91
CA ASP A 271 -24.07 -17.86 13.96
C ASP A 271 -23.17 -19.00 13.50
N ASP A 272 -23.56 -19.71 12.45
CA ASP A 272 -22.84 -20.89 11.94
C ASP A 272 -21.47 -20.55 11.33
N TYR A 273 -21.19 -19.27 11.05
CA TYR A 273 -20.00 -18.86 10.31
C TYR A 273 -18.93 -18.20 11.17
N PHE A 274 -19.26 -17.64 12.32
CA PHE A 274 -18.31 -16.94 13.21
C PHE A 274 -18.90 -16.67 14.59
N LEU A 275 -18.02 -16.48 15.58
CA LEU A 275 -18.41 -16.06 16.93
C LEU A 275 -18.87 -14.61 16.91
N LYS A 276 -20.14 -14.37 17.18
CA LYS A 276 -20.71 -13.02 17.28
C LYS A 276 -20.25 -12.25 18.51
N ASN A 277 -20.55 -10.96 18.51
CA ASN A 277 -20.21 -10.02 19.60
C ASN A 277 -18.74 -10.12 20.00
N SER A 278 -17.86 -10.11 19.00
CA SER A 278 -16.43 -10.27 19.19
C SER A 278 -15.64 -9.14 18.55
N VAL A 279 -14.54 -8.76 19.22
CA VAL A 279 -13.60 -7.76 18.73
C VAL A 279 -12.26 -8.43 18.45
N ARG A 280 -11.77 -8.32 17.24
CA ARG A 280 -10.49 -8.87 16.81
C ARG A 280 -9.44 -7.76 16.71
N ASN A 281 -8.32 -7.98 17.39
CA ASN A 281 -7.19 -7.03 17.46
C ASN A 281 -5.96 -7.50 16.68
N ASP A 282 -6.04 -8.61 15.99
CA ASP A 282 -5.00 -9.08 15.09
C ASP A 282 -4.92 -8.20 13.82
N ILE A 283 -3.73 -8.14 13.23
CA ILE A 283 -3.51 -7.40 11.99
C ILE A 283 -4.13 -8.16 10.83
N ILE A 284 -5.03 -7.50 10.11
CA ILE A 284 -5.74 -8.03 8.95
C ILE A 284 -5.31 -7.29 7.68
N ASN A 285 -5.00 -8.04 6.63
CA ASN A 285 -4.94 -7.51 5.27
C ASN A 285 -6.32 -7.64 4.63
N MET A 286 -6.83 -6.59 3.99
CA MET A 286 -8.15 -6.66 3.34
C MET A 286 -8.23 -7.67 2.18
N LEU A 287 -7.12 -8.22 1.73
CA LEU A 287 -7.09 -9.40 0.83
C LEU A 287 -7.67 -10.66 1.52
N ASP A 288 -7.64 -10.71 2.85
CA ASP A 288 -8.19 -11.81 3.64
C ASP A 288 -9.71 -11.92 3.47
N LEU A 289 -10.40 -10.80 3.19
CA LEU A 289 -11.83 -10.77 2.92
C LEU A 289 -12.19 -11.64 1.70
N SER A 290 -11.42 -11.55 0.62
CA SER A 290 -11.70 -12.33 -0.60
C SER A 290 -11.50 -13.83 -0.38
N ALA A 291 -10.44 -14.22 0.32
CA ALA A 291 -10.18 -15.60 0.68
C ALA A 291 -11.27 -16.16 1.63
N THR A 292 -11.68 -15.33 2.62
CA THR A 292 -12.75 -15.68 3.56
C THR A 292 -14.10 -15.83 2.85
N THR A 293 -14.37 -14.97 1.86
CA THR A 293 -15.60 -15.06 1.04
C THR A 293 -15.68 -16.37 0.27
N LEU A 294 -14.58 -16.83 -0.32
CA LEU A 294 -14.52 -18.14 -0.98
C LEU A 294 -14.73 -19.28 0.01
N ALA A 295 -14.12 -19.19 1.19
CA ALA A 295 -14.27 -20.20 2.23
C ALA A 295 -15.73 -20.32 2.73
N TRP A 296 -16.44 -19.21 2.93
CA TRP A 296 -17.86 -19.22 3.27
C TRP A 296 -18.72 -19.87 2.19
N ALA A 297 -18.32 -19.72 0.94
CA ALA A 297 -19.00 -20.38 -0.19
C ALA A 297 -18.63 -21.87 -0.35
N GLY A 298 -17.73 -22.40 0.47
CA GLY A 298 -17.21 -23.76 0.35
C GLY A 298 -16.32 -23.95 -0.88
N ILE A 299 -15.61 -22.92 -1.32
CA ILE A 299 -14.78 -22.91 -2.52
C ILE A 299 -13.31 -22.87 -2.10
N GLU A 300 -12.48 -23.70 -2.76
CA GLU A 300 -11.04 -23.70 -2.55
C GLU A 300 -10.43 -22.35 -2.94
N ILE A 301 -9.52 -21.85 -2.08
CA ILE A 301 -8.82 -20.58 -2.31
C ILE A 301 -7.76 -20.79 -3.39
N PRO A 302 -7.79 -20.03 -4.51
CA PRO A 302 -6.83 -20.18 -5.59
C PRO A 302 -5.38 -19.88 -5.15
N TYR A 303 -4.42 -20.55 -5.79
CA TYR A 303 -2.99 -20.48 -5.44
C TYR A 303 -2.38 -19.08 -5.51
N TRP A 304 -2.95 -18.17 -6.31
CA TRP A 304 -2.47 -16.79 -6.42
C TRP A 304 -2.98 -15.85 -5.32
N TYR A 305 -3.95 -16.29 -4.49
CA TYR A 305 -4.46 -15.46 -3.41
C TYR A 305 -3.40 -15.27 -2.32
N GLU A 306 -3.18 -14.03 -1.90
CA GLU A 306 -2.36 -13.69 -0.73
C GLU A 306 -3.18 -13.62 0.56
N GLY A 307 -4.50 -13.59 0.42
CA GLY A 307 -5.46 -13.58 1.53
C GLY A 307 -5.56 -14.91 2.26
N LYS A 308 -5.95 -14.86 3.53
CA LYS A 308 -6.21 -16.01 4.40
C LYS A 308 -7.69 -16.07 4.80
N ASN A 309 -8.25 -17.25 4.97
CA ASN A 309 -9.55 -17.39 5.61
C ASN A 309 -9.45 -16.98 7.08
N LEU A 310 -10.13 -15.90 7.47
CA LEU A 310 -10.09 -15.32 8.82
C LEU A 310 -10.75 -16.21 9.89
N PHE A 311 -11.59 -17.16 9.50
CA PHE A 311 -12.37 -18.04 10.37
C PHE A 311 -11.99 -19.51 10.26
N ALA A 312 -10.86 -19.82 9.61
CA ALA A 312 -10.34 -21.19 9.61
C ALA A 312 -9.83 -21.58 11.00
N ASP A 313 -10.06 -22.84 11.42
CA ASP A 313 -9.50 -23.37 12.66
C ASP A 313 -7.95 -23.26 12.70
N SER A 314 -7.33 -23.35 11.53
CA SER A 314 -5.88 -23.21 11.34
C SER A 314 -5.41 -21.76 11.16
N PHE A 315 -6.28 -20.76 11.36
CA PHE A 315 -5.90 -19.37 11.16
C PHE A 315 -4.78 -18.93 12.12
N VAL A 316 -3.71 -18.43 11.54
CA VAL A 316 -2.60 -17.79 12.28
C VAL A 316 -2.54 -16.34 11.91
N ALA A 317 -2.60 -15.46 12.92
CA ALA A 317 -2.49 -14.02 12.74
C ALA A 317 -1.21 -13.64 11.98
N ARG A 318 -1.29 -12.61 11.16
CA ARG A 318 -0.14 -12.11 10.39
C ARG A 318 0.86 -11.44 11.33
N LYS A 319 2.16 -11.64 11.05
CA LYS A 319 3.22 -10.88 11.73
C LYS A 319 3.25 -9.44 11.23
N TYR A 320 2.91 -9.22 9.96
CA TYR A 320 2.86 -7.91 9.32
C TYR A 320 1.84 -7.88 8.17
N VAL A 321 1.48 -6.68 7.76
CA VAL A 321 0.83 -6.38 6.49
C VAL A 321 1.71 -5.43 5.69
N ALA A 322 1.78 -5.66 4.37
CA ALA A 322 2.49 -4.80 3.46
C ALA A 322 1.51 -3.92 2.68
N ALA A 323 1.98 -2.72 2.32
CA ALA A 323 1.25 -1.82 1.46
C ALA A 323 2.20 -1.09 0.50
N HIS A 324 1.64 -0.64 -0.63
CA HIS A 324 2.41 0.03 -1.67
C HIS A 324 1.69 1.25 -2.21
N ARG A 325 2.48 2.20 -2.67
CA ARG A 325 2.06 3.36 -3.44
C ARG A 325 2.99 3.52 -4.62
N ASP A 326 2.43 3.69 -5.79
CA ASP A 326 3.14 3.96 -7.03
C ASP A 326 2.58 5.24 -7.66
N ARG A 327 2.66 5.44 -8.98
CA ARG A 327 2.05 6.60 -9.61
C ARG A 327 0.55 6.65 -9.38
N LEU A 328 0.06 7.80 -8.95
CA LEU A 328 -1.34 8.10 -8.65
C LEU A 328 -1.82 9.23 -9.57
N ASP A 329 -2.68 8.90 -10.55
CA ASP A 329 -3.02 9.80 -11.64
C ASP A 329 -1.73 10.33 -12.31
N HIS A 330 -1.45 11.63 -12.26
CA HIS A 330 -0.22 12.25 -12.77
C HIS A 330 0.91 12.40 -11.73
N THR A 331 0.66 12.05 -10.46
CA THR A 331 1.67 12.16 -9.40
C THR A 331 2.55 10.91 -9.40
N ILE A 332 3.81 11.06 -9.81
CA ILE A 332 4.77 9.96 -9.87
C ILE A 332 5.37 9.74 -8.49
N ASP A 333 5.28 8.52 -8.01
CA ASP A 333 5.88 8.11 -6.75
C ASP A 333 6.16 6.59 -6.72
N MET A 334 6.98 6.16 -5.76
CA MET A 334 7.20 4.76 -5.45
C MET A 334 7.52 4.63 -3.96
N VAL A 335 6.61 4.01 -3.22
CA VAL A 335 6.73 3.84 -1.77
C VAL A 335 6.26 2.44 -1.37
N ARG A 336 6.93 1.83 -0.40
CA ARG A 336 6.56 0.55 0.20
C ARG A 336 6.46 0.68 1.70
N SER A 337 5.60 -0.10 2.33
CA SER A 337 5.42 -0.05 3.78
C SER A 337 5.16 -1.43 4.37
N ILE A 338 5.73 -1.66 5.55
CA ILE A 338 5.47 -2.82 6.42
C ILE A 338 4.85 -2.31 7.72
N ARG A 339 3.76 -2.91 8.16
CA ARG A 339 3.07 -2.64 9.42
C ARG A 339 3.04 -3.89 10.29
N THR A 340 3.74 -3.89 11.40
CA THR A 340 3.69 -4.90 12.47
C THR A 340 2.71 -4.47 13.56
N ASN A 341 2.66 -5.13 14.71
CA ASN A 341 1.72 -4.74 15.78
C ASN A 341 1.92 -3.32 16.30
N ASN A 342 3.16 -2.86 16.42
CA ASN A 342 3.48 -1.60 17.10
C ASN A 342 4.09 -0.55 16.17
N TYR A 343 4.67 -0.99 15.05
CA TYR A 343 5.47 -0.12 14.20
C TYR A 343 5.03 -0.15 12.76
N ARG A 344 5.20 0.99 12.09
CA ARG A 344 5.14 1.11 10.64
C ARG A 344 6.49 1.57 10.12
N TYR A 345 7.01 0.81 9.19
CA TYR A 345 8.17 1.14 8.38
C TYR A 345 7.71 1.56 6.99
N VAL A 346 8.28 2.66 6.49
CA VAL A 346 8.03 3.18 5.15
C VAL A 346 9.36 3.34 4.45
N ARG A 347 9.47 2.81 3.24
CA ARG A 347 10.58 2.99 2.33
C ARG A 347 10.15 3.87 1.18
N ASN A 348 10.78 5.03 1.02
CA ASN A 348 10.62 5.93 -0.10
C ASN A 348 11.72 5.63 -1.12
N TYR A 349 11.35 5.43 -2.39
CA TYR A 349 12.26 5.09 -3.48
C TYR A 349 12.58 6.28 -4.39
N LEU A 350 11.77 7.33 -4.37
CA LEU A 350 11.98 8.54 -5.15
C LEU A 350 12.16 9.70 -4.18
N LEU A 351 13.40 10.11 -3.94
CA LEU A 351 13.73 11.10 -2.91
C LEU A 351 13.81 12.54 -3.43
N ASP A 352 13.88 12.70 -4.75
CA ASP A 352 13.95 13.96 -5.48
C ASP A 352 12.66 14.79 -5.43
N ARG A 353 11.73 14.50 -4.53
CA ARG A 353 10.41 15.16 -4.46
C ARG A 353 9.91 15.28 -3.04
N ILE A 354 9.11 16.33 -2.78
CA ILE A 354 8.44 16.55 -1.50
C ILE A 354 7.20 15.66 -1.37
N LEU A 355 6.63 15.57 -0.16
CA LEU A 355 5.40 14.80 0.05
C LEU A 355 4.22 15.43 -0.70
N LEU A 356 4.04 16.75 -0.58
CA LEU A 356 2.93 17.49 -1.21
C LEU A 356 3.26 17.87 -2.65
N GLN A 357 3.50 16.85 -3.49
CA GLN A 357 3.67 17.00 -4.93
C GLN A 357 2.39 17.52 -5.60
N PRO A 358 2.48 18.07 -6.83
CA PRO A 358 1.30 18.35 -7.66
C PRO A 358 0.39 17.13 -7.79
N GLN A 359 -0.89 17.33 -7.51
CA GLN A 359 -1.88 16.26 -7.46
C GLN A 359 -3.28 16.72 -7.85
N TYR A 360 -4.18 15.81 -8.12
CA TYR A 360 -5.56 16.13 -8.54
C TYR A 360 -6.36 16.97 -7.53
N ARG A 361 -5.90 17.08 -6.27
CA ARG A 361 -6.53 17.86 -5.20
C ARG A 361 -5.99 19.29 -5.06
N ASP A 362 -5.09 19.74 -5.93
CA ASP A 362 -4.43 21.07 -5.79
C ASP A 362 -5.40 22.23 -5.80
N ASN A 363 -6.53 22.09 -6.50
CA ASN A 363 -7.57 23.12 -6.52
C ASN A 363 -8.51 23.12 -5.31
N LYS A 364 -8.37 22.16 -4.39
CA LYS A 364 -9.19 22.10 -3.17
C LYS A 364 -8.73 23.15 -2.15
N THR A 365 -9.70 23.65 -1.38
CA THR A 365 -9.46 24.72 -0.40
C THR A 365 -8.39 24.35 0.61
N TYR A 366 -8.39 23.13 1.12
CA TYR A 366 -7.42 22.65 2.10
C TYR A 366 -6.00 22.52 1.52
N THR A 367 -5.83 22.11 0.26
CA THR A 367 -4.51 22.06 -0.39
C THR A 367 -3.99 23.47 -0.64
N LYS A 368 -4.84 24.38 -1.16
CA LYS A 368 -4.49 25.80 -1.32
C LYS A 368 -4.12 26.45 0.01
N ASN A 369 -4.79 26.09 1.09
CA ASN A 369 -4.48 26.58 2.42
C ASN A 369 -3.09 26.16 2.88
N MET A 370 -2.70 24.88 2.68
CA MET A 370 -1.36 24.39 3.00
C MET A 370 -0.28 25.19 2.28
N HIS A 371 -0.41 25.38 0.96
CA HIS A 371 0.53 26.17 0.17
C HIS A 371 0.55 27.64 0.60
N HIS A 372 -0.61 28.22 0.94
CA HIS A 372 -0.70 29.61 1.42
C HIS A 372 0.02 29.79 2.75
N LEU A 373 -0.21 28.90 3.72
CA LEU A 373 0.45 28.94 5.03
C LEU A 373 1.97 28.79 4.88
N TYR A 374 2.43 27.84 4.05
CA TYR A 374 3.84 27.63 3.77
C TYR A 374 4.51 28.90 3.17
N LYS A 375 3.94 29.44 2.08
CA LYS A 375 4.47 30.64 1.41
C LYS A 375 4.58 31.86 2.31
N ASN A 376 3.69 31.98 3.30
CA ASN A 376 3.66 33.10 4.23
C ASN A 376 4.40 32.85 5.56
N GLY A 377 5.13 31.72 5.69
CA GLY A 377 5.85 31.35 6.91
C GLY A 377 4.95 31.14 8.12
N LYS A 378 3.69 30.74 7.90
CA LYS A 378 2.68 30.53 8.95
C LYS A 378 2.45 29.05 9.27
N LEU A 379 3.10 28.16 8.53
CA LEU A 379 3.04 26.73 8.80
C LEU A 379 4.01 26.40 9.94
N SER A 380 3.61 25.52 10.87
CA SER A 380 4.52 25.07 11.94
C SER A 380 5.73 24.32 11.35
N GLU A 381 6.84 24.28 12.07
CA GLU A 381 8.06 23.53 11.65
C GLU A 381 7.76 22.06 11.34
N ILE A 382 6.95 21.41 12.18
CA ILE A 382 6.53 20.02 11.97
C ILE A 382 5.77 19.86 10.65
N HIS A 383 4.81 20.74 10.39
CA HIS A 383 4.04 20.68 9.14
C HIS A 383 4.89 21.05 7.92
N GLN A 384 5.85 21.96 8.06
CA GLN A 384 6.80 22.27 6.98
C GLN A 384 7.64 21.05 6.65
N GLU A 385 8.20 20.38 7.67
CA GLU A 385 9.00 19.17 7.49
C GLU A 385 8.20 18.05 6.84
N ILE A 386 6.97 17.80 7.30
CA ILE A 386 6.11 16.71 6.77
C ILE A 386 5.76 16.95 5.30
N TYR A 387 5.33 18.15 4.90
CA TYR A 387 4.71 18.39 3.60
C TYR A 387 5.65 18.93 2.54
N PHE A 388 6.67 19.70 2.97
CA PHE A 388 7.58 20.48 2.09
C PHE A 388 9.05 20.23 2.40
N GLY A 389 9.37 19.44 3.43
CA GLY A 389 10.72 19.07 3.79
C GLY A 389 11.34 18.07 2.84
N GLU A 390 12.65 17.85 3.01
CA GLU A 390 13.39 16.82 2.31
C GLU A 390 12.80 15.44 2.59
N ARG A 391 12.55 14.67 1.54
CA ARG A 391 11.96 13.34 1.67
C ARG A 391 12.98 12.38 2.25
N LYS A 392 12.65 11.80 3.39
CA LYS A 392 13.51 10.80 4.02
C LYS A 392 13.41 9.47 3.27
N ARG A 393 14.56 8.83 3.09
CA ARG A 393 14.64 7.49 2.47
C ARG A 393 13.82 6.47 3.23
N GLU A 394 13.92 6.53 4.56
CA GLU A 394 13.25 5.63 5.48
C GLU A 394 12.51 6.40 6.54
N GLU A 395 11.32 5.91 6.81
CA GLU A 395 10.50 6.42 7.90
C GLU A 395 10.10 5.26 8.80
N PHE A 396 10.20 5.44 10.11
CA PHE A 396 9.87 4.42 11.09
C PHE A 396 9.10 5.03 12.26
N TYR A 397 7.90 4.53 12.51
CA TYR A 397 6.98 5.12 13.48
C TYR A 397 6.47 4.09 14.47
N ASN A 398 6.42 4.45 15.75
CA ASN A 398 5.66 3.70 16.73
C ASN A 398 4.19 4.14 16.68
N VAL A 399 3.37 3.47 15.91
CA VAL A 399 2.00 3.90 15.59
C VAL A 399 0.99 3.66 16.73
N GLU A 400 1.39 3.04 17.81
CA GLU A 400 0.59 2.98 19.05
C GLU A 400 0.72 4.27 19.86
N LYS A 401 1.89 4.92 19.81
CA LYS A 401 2.18 6.17 20.51
C LYS A 401 2.05 7.40 19.63
N ASP A 402 2.21 7.22 18.33
CA ASP A 402 2.21 8.25 17.30
C ASP A 402 1.37 7.77 16.09
N PRO A 403 0.04 7.67 16.25
CA PRO A 403 -0.85 7.17 15.19
C PRO A 403 -0.90 8.09 13.96
N GLU A 404 -0.60 9.38 14.11
CA GLU A 404 -0.50 10.33 13.01
C GLU A 404 0.87 10.27 12.29
N MET A 405 1.83 9.47 12.79
CA MET A 405 3.14 9.27 12.15
C MET A 405 3.90 10.59 11.94
N ILE A 406 4.11 11.31 13.02
CA ILE A 406 4.77 12.63 13.03
C ILE A 406 6.27 12.48 13.31
N TYR A 407 6.64 11.60 14.25
CA TYR A 407 8.00 11.49 14.76
C TYR A 407 8.73 10.30 14.16
N ASN A 408 9.54 10.58 13.12
CA ASN A 408 10.34 9.55 12.45
C ASN A 408 11.47 9.05 13.36
N LEU A 409 11.48 7.75 13.65
CA LEU A 409 12.44 7.05 14.51
C LEU A 409 13.59 6.37 13.73
N ALA A 410 13.60 6.47 12.39
CA ALA A 410 14.53 5.72 11.56
C ALA A 410 16.03 6.02 11.85
N GLU A 411 16.33 7.24 12.29
CA GLU A 411 17.70 7.65 12.63
C GLU A 411 18.01 7.51 14.15
N ASN A 412 17.03 7.07 14.96
CA ASN A 412 17.24 6.93 16.39
C ASN A 412 17.88 5.57 16.72
N PRO A 413 19.13 5.56 17.26
CA PRO A 413 19.87 4.31 17.51
C PRO A 413 19.14 3.32 18.44
N LYS A 414 18.23 3.81 19.28
CA LYS A 414 17.46 2.95 20.22
C LYS A 414 16.50 2.01 19.49
N PHE A 415 16.15 2.30 18.24
CA PHE A 415 15.21 1.52 17.43
C PHE A 415 15.90 0.81 16.25
N ASN A 416 17.24 0.75 16.26
CA ASN A 416 17.97 0.16 15.13
C ASN A 416 17.66 -1.33 14.91
N GLU A 417 17.48 -2.10 15.98
CA GLU A 417 17.14 -3.53 15.87
C GLU A 417 15.76 -3.73 15.24
N GLU A 418 14.76 -3.00 15.71
CA GLU A 418 13.40 -3.04 15.16
C GLU A 418 13.37 -2.54 13.72
N LEU A 419 14.14 -1.51 13.39
CA LEU A 419 14.26 -1.00 12.03
C LEU A 419 14.85 -2.06 11.08
N GLN A 420 15.94 -2.73 11.48
CA GLN A 420 16.55 -3.79 10.69
C GLN A 420 15.59 -4.97 10.47
N MET A 421 14.85 -5.35 11.50
CA MET A 421 13.81 -6.38 11.37
C MET A 421 12.76 -5.98 10.33
N HIS A 422 12.30 -4.73 10.32
CA HIS A 422 11.30 -4.26 9.36
C HIS A 422 11.86 -4.15 7.94
N ARG A 423 13.13 -3.79 7.77
CA ARG A 423 13.83 -3.87 6.49
C ARG A 423 13.84 -5.30 5.95
N ALA A 424 14.16 -6.28 6.79
CA ALA A 424 14.15 -7.69 6.40
C ALA A 424 12.75 -8.17 6.02
N LEU A 425 11.71 -7.76 6.75
CA LEU A 425 10.31 -8.09 6.40
C LEU A 425 9.90 -7.46 5.07
N LEU A 426 10.33 -6.23 4.79
CA LEU A 426 10.06 -5.60 3.50
C LEU A 426 10.76 -6.35 2.37
N PHE A 427 12.04 -6.69 2.55
CA PHE A 427 12.81 -7.45 1.57
C PHE A 427 12.17 -8.80 1.27
N ASP A 428 11.75 -9.56 2.30
CA ASP A 428 11.03 -10.82 2.16
C ASP A 428 9.74 -10.66 1.34
N TRP A 429 8.96 -9.62 1.64
CA TRP A 429 7.74 -9.33 0.88
C TRP A 429 8.03 -8.97 -0.59
N LEU A 430 9.06 -8.16 -0.86
CA LEU A 430 9.49 -7.77 -2.20
C LEU A 430 9.99 -8.97 -3.01
N SER A 431 10.68 -9.93 -2.39
CA SER A 431 11.22 -11.13 -3.06
C SER A 431 10.16 -11.99 -3.72
N SER A 432 8.90 -11.90 -3.28
CA SER A 432 7.76 -12.56 -3.92
C SER A 432 7.34 -11.91 -5.26
N GLY A 433 8.01 -10.84 -5.68
CA GLY A 433 7.81 -10.11 -6.94
C GLY A 433 7.07 -8.79 -6.75
N ASP A 434 7.63 -7.71 -7.29
CA ASP A 434 7.03 -6.38 -7.30
C ASP A 434 7.22 -5.71 -8.65
N MET A 435 6.13 -5.58 -9.42
CA MET A 435 6.19 -4.99 -10.76
C MET A 435 6.36 -3.46 -10.73
N GLY A 436 6.26 -2.82 -9.57
CA GLY A 436 6.53 -1.39 -9.41
C GLY A 436 8.00 -1.02 -9.69
N PHE A 437 8.92 -1.97 -9.55
CA PHE A 437 10.33 -1.78 -9.95
C PHE A 437 10.55 -1.77 -11.48
N LYS A 438 9.55 -2.11 -12.28
CA LYS A 438 9.62 -1.93 -13.73
C LYS A 438 9.30 -0.49 -14.08
N SER A 439 10.22 0.19 -14.75
CA SER A 439 10.00 1.54 -15.25
C SER A 439 8.74 1.62 -16.11
N GLU A 440 7.88 2.58 -15.81
CA GLU A 440 6.79 2.93 -16.72
C GLU A 440 7.39 3.66 -17.93
N SER A 441 6.96 3.32 -19.17
CA SER A 441 7.49 3.98 -20.36
C SER A 441 7.06 5.44 -20.42
N VAL A 442 7.88 6.29 -21.05
CA VAL A 442 7.57 7.71 -21.27
C VAL A 442 6.22 7.88 -21.98
N GLU A 443 5.93 7.01 -22.97
CA GLU A 443 4.66 7.01 -23.71
C GLU A 443 3.48 6.67 -22.79
N SER A 444 3.64 5.69 -21.91
CA SER A 444 2.60 5.33 -20.92
C SER A 444 2.33 6.50 -19.97
N LEU A 445 3.37 7.12 -19.46
CA LEU A 445 3.26 8.26 -18.56
C LEU A 445 2.62 9.48 -19.23
N LYS A 446 2.98 9.79 -20.49
CA LYS A 446 2.33 10.84 -21.29
C LYS A 446 0.85 10.51 -21.53
N ALA A 447 0.53 9.30 -21.97
CA ALA A 447 -0.85 8.88 -22.19
C ALA A 447 -1.72 8.97 -20.93
N ASN A 448 -1.18 8.66 -19.76
CA ASN A 448 -1.90 8.79 -18.48
C ASN A 448 -1.99 10.24 -18.01
N GLY A 449 -1.00 11.07 -18.29
CA GLY A 449 -1.00 12.48 -17.96
C GLY A 449 -1.92 13.33 -18.83
N GLU A 450 -2.11 12.96 -20.08
CA GLU A 450 -3.01 13.64 -21.03
C GLU A 450 -4.49 13.31 -20.81
N ASP A 451 -4.80 12.29 -20.01
CA ASP A 451 -6.19 11.97 -19.64
C ASP A 451 -6.74 12.97 -18.61
N ASN A 452 -7.23 14.09 -19.13
CA ASN A 452 -7.83 15.18 -18.33
C ASN A 452 -9.18 14.81 -17.68
N SER A 453 -9.68 13.60 -17.83
CA SER A 453 -10.99 13.17 -17.30
C SER A 453 -11.08 13.24 -15.76
N TRP A 454 -9.95 13.27 -15.07
CA TRP A 454 -9.87 13.19 -13.61
C TRP A 454 -8.97 14.23 -12.95
N GLY A 455 -8.42 15.17 -13.66
CA GLY A 455 -7.53 16.16 -13.09
C GLY A 455 -6.82 17.00 -14.13
N TYR A 456 -5.85 17.77 -13.70
CA TYR A 456 -5.30 18.90 -14.39
C TYR A 456 -4.08 18.59 -15.26
N GLY A 457 -4.07 17.41 -15.89
CA GLY A 457 -3.05 17.09 -16.86
C GLY A 457 -1.77 16.48 -16.27
N VAL A 458 -0.75 16.42 -17.09
CA VAL A 458 0.58 15.92 -16.76
C VAL A 458 1.15 16.74 -15.60
N ASN A 459 1.81 16.07 -14.63
CA ASN A 459 2.68 16.79 -13.72
C ASN A 459 3.66 17.62 -14.59
N PRO A 460 3.63 18.95 -14.55
CA PRO A 460 4.40 19.78 -15.48
C PRO A 460 5.92 19.61 -15.30
N GLU A 461 6.34 19.02 -14.20
CA GLU A 461 7.76 18.74 -13.89
C GLU A 461 8.17 17.32 -14.29
N TYR A 462 7.25 16.54 -14.83
CA TYR A 462 7.46 15.13 -15.15
C TYR A 462 8.76 14.85 -15.95
N GLU A 463 9.01 15.64 -17.00
CA GLU A 463 10.24 15.49 -17.80
C GLU A 463 11.49 15.98 -17.05
N LYS A 464 11.34 16.98 -16.18
CA LYS A 464 12.43 17.49 -15.33
C LYS A 464 12.87 16.48 -14.28
N TYR A 465 11.95 15.75 -13.67
CA TYR A 465 12.27 14.70 -12.69
C TYR A 465 12.98 13.49 -13.28
N ARG A 466 13.07 13.38 -14.60
CA ARG A 466 13.77 12.27 -15.27
C ARG A 466 15.06 12.67 -15.91
N LYS A 467 15.30 13.96 -16.09
CA LYS A 467 16.53 14.47 -16.63
C LYS A 467 17.55 14.57 -15.49
N ASP A 468 18.66 13.91 -15.64
CA ASP A 468 19.81 13.90 -14.77
C ASP A 468 21.00 14.26 -15.65
N SER A 469 21.38 15.56 -15.63
CA SER A 469 22.33 16.12 -16.60
C SER A 469 23.78 15.73 -16.33
N ASP A 470 24.15 15.56 -15.07
CA ASP A 470 25.52 15.23 -14.66
C ASP A 470 25.69 13.76 -14.24
N GLY A 471 24.60 13.01 -14.17
CA GLY A 471 24.61 11.58 -13.90
C GLY A 471 24.91 11.21 -12.45
N ASP A 472 24.62 12.12 -11.51
CA ASP A 472 24.91 11.91 -10.08
C ASP A 472 23.80 11.10 -9.35
N GLY A 473 22.67 10.83 -10.02
CA GLY A 473 21.52 10.12 -9.46
C GLY A 473 20.43 11.02 -8.91
N LEU A 474 20.61 12.34 -8.94
CA LEU A 474 19.56 13.33 -8.68
C LEU A 474 18.98 13.83 -10.01
N SER A 475 17.72 14.22 -10.01
CA SER A 475 17.15 14.85 -11.20
C SER A 475 17.41 16.34 -11.20
N ASP A 476 17.64 16.92 -12.38
CA ASP A 476 17.81 18.37 -12.58
C ASP A 476 16.68 19.18 -11.87
N GLY A 477 15.46 18.68 -11.95
CA GLY A 477 14.29 19.33 -11.34
C GLY A 477 14.37 19.38 -9.82
N TRP A 478 14.80 18.28 -9.19
CA TRP A 478 15.00 18.24 -7.75
C TRP A 478 16.13 19.17 -7.31
N GLU A 479 17.26 19.13 -8.01
CA GLU A 479 18.44 19.94 -7.70
C GLU A 479 18.11 21.44 -7.78
N ILE A 480 17.47 21.90 -8.86
CA ILE A 480 17.03 23.28 -9.02
C ILE A 480 16.07 23.69 -7.88
N ASN A 481 15.10 22.84 -7.52
CA ASN A 481 14.16 23.13 -6.44
C ASN A 481 14.85 23.21 -5.07
N ASN A 482 15.92 22.43 -4.88
CA ASN A 482 16.70 22.42 -3.64
C ASN A 482 17.92 23.36 -3.70
N LYS A 483 17.99 24.27 -4.70
CA LYS A 483 19.06 25.24 -4.90
C LYS A 483 20.45 24.59 -5.11
N ARG A 484 20.45 23.39 -5.67
CA ARG A 484 21.66 22.69 -6.14
C ARG A 484 21.91 22.99 -7.62
N ASN A 485 23.10 22.71 -8.06
CA ASN A 485 23.48 22.86 -9.45
C ASN A 485 23.37 21.51 -10.19
N PRO A 486 22.49 21.37 -11.20
CA PRO A 486 22.31 20.11 -11.93
C PRO A 486 23.48 19.69 -12.82
N ASP A 487 24.60 20.41 -12.77
CA ASP A 487 25.81 20.15 -13.55
C ASP A 487 27.05 19.97 -12.64
N ASP A 488 26.92 19.76 -11.32
CA ASP A 488 28.07 19.72 -10.41
C ASP A 488 28.60 18.31 -10.10
N GLY A 489 27.87 17.26 -10.43
CA GLY A 489 28.29 15.87 -10.32
C GLY A 489 28.49 15.37 -8.89
N ILE A 490 27.79 15.92 -7.92
CA ILE A 490 27.77 15.38 -6.56
C ILE A 490 27.06 14.03 -6.59
N LEU A 491 27.74 12.97 -6.17
CA LEU A 491 27.27 11.60 -6.30
C LEU A 491 26.14 11.28 -5.31
N PHE A 492 25.03 10.80 -5.85
CA PHE A 492 23.87 10.43 -5.05
C PHE A 492 23.11 9.27 -5.72
N TYR A 493 23.44 8.03 -5.35
CA TYR A 493 22.82 6.82 -5.91
C TYR A 493 22.06 6.05 -4.84
N GLU A 494 20.81 5.72 -5.10
CA GLU A 494 19.96 5.00 -4.15
C GLU A 494 19.36 3.70 -4.72
N PHE A 495 19.63 3.41 -5.99
CA PHE A 495 19.20 2.21 -6.71
C PHE A 495 17.69 1.96 -6.68
N ASP A 496 16.92 3.00 -6.38
CA ASP A 496 15.48 2.96 -6.13
C ASP A 496 14.65 3.29 -7.38
N CYS A 497 15.28 3.86 -8.41
CA CYS A 497 14.59 4.44 -9.57
C CYS A 497 14.12 3.40 -10.57
N GLY A 498 13.26 2.52 -10.13
CA GLY A 498 12.41 1.75 -11.03
C GLY A 498 13.12 0.87 -12.05
N GLY A 499 13.01 -0.42 -11.89
CA GLY A 499 13.22 -1.35 -12.97
C GLY A 499 14.60 -1.99 -13.07
N TRP A 500 15.13 -2.52 -11.98
CA TRP A 500 16.33 -3.38 -12.04
C TRP A 500 17.58 -2.65 -12.60
N GLN A 501 17.67 -1.35 -12.42
CA GLN A 501 18.71 -0.52 -12.98
C GLN A 501 19.85 -0.31 -11.99
N THR A 502 21.06 -0.38 -12.49
CA THR A 502 22.28 -0.13 -11.73
C THR A 502 22.60 1.37 -11.60
N GLU A 503 21.73 2.27 -12.06
CA GLU A 503 21.95 3.73 -12.12
C GLU A 503 23.26 4.10 -12.79
N GLY A 504 23.64 3.34 -13.85
CA GLY A 504 24.87 3.53 -14.62
C GLY A 504 26.12 2.93 -14.00
N TRP A 505 26.03 2.26 -12.85
CA TRP A 505 27.13 1.47 -12.33
C TRP A 505 27.33 0.21 -13.17
N SER A 506 28.56 -0.13 -13.43
CA SER A 506 28.99 -1.26 -14.27
C SER A 506 30.21 -1.94 -13.67
N SER A 507 30.54 -3.13 -14.14
CA SER A 507 31.83 -3.79 -13.83
C SER A 507 32.49 -4.19 -15.13
N GLU A 508 33.77 -3.92 -15.26
CA GLU A 508 34.61 -4.38 -16.38
C GLU A 508 34.97 -5.87 -16.25
N ASP A 509 35.04 -6.35 -15.03
CA ASP A 509 35.04 -7.79 -14.76
C ASP A 509 33.64 -8.29 -15.11
N THR A 510 33.51 -9.37 -15.87
CA THR A 510 32.27 -10.04 -16.19
C THR A 510 31.58 -10.54 -14.91
N LEU A 511 31.11 -9.61 -14.06
CA LEU A 511 30.18 -9.92 -12.99
C LEU A 511 28.88 -10.32 -13.65
N SER A 512 28.63 -11.62 -13.68
CA SER A 512 27.44 -12.19 -14.32
C SER A 512 26.12 -11.75 -13.68
N ASN A 513 26.16 -11.05 -12.54
CA ASN A 513 25.04 -10.75 -11.69
C ASN A 513 25.04 -9.37 -11.02
N LEU A 514 25.78 -8.38 -11.56
CA LEU A 514 25.59 -7.00 -11.11
C LEU A 514 24.19 -6.53 -11.50
N SER A 515 23.34 -6.28 -10.53
CA SER A 515 21.96 -5.86 -10.76
C SER A 515 21.52 -4.78 -9.77
N GLY A 516 20.56 -3.95 -10.18
CA GLY A 516 19.87 -3.00 -9.31
C GLY A 516 18.53 -3.57 -8.90
N SER A 517 18.49 -4.67 -8.15
CA SER A 517 17.27 -5.35 -7.81
C SER A 517 16.70 -4.89 -6.48
N LEU A 518 15.34 -4.81 -6.40
CA LEU A 518 14.62 -4.55 -5.16
C LEU A 518 15.08 -3.31 -4.37
N GLY A 519 15.65 -2.31 -5.06
CA GLY A 519 16.15 -1.09 -4.43
C GLY A 519 17.56 -1.21 -3.83
N TYR A 520 18.33 -2.17 -4.29
CA TYR A 520 19.75 -2.38 -3.93
C TYR A 520 20.57 -2.60 -5.19
N LEU A 521 21.83 -2.13 -5.17
CA LEU A 521 22.84 -2.62 -6.12
C LEU A 521 23.43 -3.88 -5.51
N ASP A 522 23.21 -5.03 -6.14
CA ASP A 522 23.65 -6.33 -5.64
C ASP A 522 24.54 -7.08 -6.62
N PHE A 523 25.52 -7.81 -6.08
CA PHE A 523 26.44 -8.67 -6.82
C PHE A 523 27.17 -9.64 -5.90
N ASN A 524 27.65 -10.75 -6.46
CA ASN A 524 28.58 -11.64 -5.76
C ASN A 524 30.04 -11.31 -6.10
N LEU A 525 30.94 -11.52 -5.14
CA LEU A 525 32.38 -11.48 -5.39
C LEU A 525 32.81 -12.73 -6.18
N ASP A 526 32.79 -12.68 -7.51
CA ASP A 526 33.25 -13.80 -8.36
C ASP A 526 34.74 -14.09 -8.17
N LYS A 527 35.50 -13.11 -7.67
CA LYS A 527 36.91 -13.14 -7.32
C LYS A 527 37.10 -12.49 -5.94
N GLU A 528 38.27 -12.67 -5.32
CA GLU A 528 38.63 -11.98 -4.07
C GLU A 528 38.64 -10.44 -4.20
N LYS A 529 38.72 -9.93 -5.43
CA LYS A 529 38.71 -8.49 -5.74
C LYS A 529 37.76 -8.22 -6.90
N VAL A 530 36.82 -7.34 -6.69
CA VAL A 530 35.83 -6.90 -7.67
C VAL A 530 35.77 -5.37 -7.68
N VAL A 531 35.71 -4.79 -8.88
CA VAL A 531 35.57 -3.34 -9.08
C VAL A 531 34.26 -3.04 -9.75
N ILE A 532 33.49 -2.14 -9.16
CA ILE A 532 32.34 -1.51 -9.82
C ILE A 532 32.70 -0.07 -10.19
N ASN A 533 32.22 0.40 -11.33
CA ASN A 533 32.58 1.68 -11.92
C ASN A 533 31.33 2.49 -12.27
N ARG A 534 31.41 3.78 -12.07
CA ARG A 534 30.45 4.78 -12.60
C ARG A 534 31.25 5.74 -13.50
N HIS A 535 30.92 5.75 -14.78
CA HIS A 535 31.55 6.61 -15.79
C HIS A 535 30.59 7.72 -16.24
N GLY A 536 31.12 8.69 -16.96
CA GLY A 536 30.33 9.80 -17.52
C GLY A 536 29.97 10.87 -16.52
N LEU A 537 30.71 10.99 -15.43
CA LEU A 537 30.55 12.00 -14.40
C LEU A 537 31.21 13.32 -14.80
N SER A 538 30.78 14.41 -14.21
CA SER A 538 31.38 15.74 -14.36
C SER A 538 31.68 16.33 -12.98
N ILE A 539 32.62 15.65 -12.25
CA ILE A 539 32.94 16.05 -10.87
C ILE A 539 33.89 17.24 -10.88
N ASN A 540 33.42 18.33 -10.29
CA ASN A 540 34.23 19.51 -9.97
C ASN A 540 34.61 19.48 -8.50
N GLY A 541 35.88 19.78 -8.17
CA GLY A 541 36.36 19.75 -6.80
C GLY A 541 35.58 20.74 -5.89
N SER A 542 35.49 20.43 -4.60
CA SER A 542 34.85 21.27 -3.59
C SER A 542 35.87 21.84 -2.61
N SER A 543 35.63 23.02 -2.08
CA SER A 543 36.44 23.62 -1.01
C SER A 543 36.13 23.05 0.39
N SER A 544 34.98 22.40 0.56
CA SER A 544 34.60 21.76 1.82
C SER A 544 35.18 20.34 1.95
N LYS A 545 35.29 19.85 3.18
CA LYS A 545 35.69 18.46 3.43
C LYS A 545 34.56 17.54 3.01
N GLN A 546 34.88 16.54 2.23
CA GLN A 546 33.94 15.60 1.64
C GLN A 546 34.15 14.18 2.14
N ALA A 547 33.10 13.37 2.15
CA ALA A 547 33.17 11.94 2.36
C ALA A 547 32.16 11.20 1.47
N PHE A 548 32.45 9.95 1.16
CA PHE A 548 31.43 9.02 0.69
C PHE A 548 30.74 8.38 1.88
N THR A 549 29.42 8.29 1.82
CA THR A 549 28.66 7.42 2.70
C THR A 549 28.05 6.30 1.87
N ILE A 550 28.28 5.06 2.31
CA ILE A 550 27.77 3.85 1.65
C ILE A 550 27.01 3.05 2.69
N SER A 551 25.75 2.72 2.40
CA SER A 551 25.00 1.75 3.18
C SER A 551 25.10 0.41 2.48
N LEU A 552 25.75 -0.55 3.10
CA LEU A 552 25.92 -1.87 2.54
C LEU A 552 25.80 -2.98 3.57
N LYS A 553 25.47 -4.16 3.06
CA LYS A 553 25.45 -5.43 3.76
C LYS A 553 26.29 -6.42 2.97
N SER A 554 27.07 -7.26 3.65
CA SER A 554 27.84 -8.35 3.04
C SER A 554 27.90 -9.55 3.98
N GLU A 555 27.93 -10.74 3.39
CA GLU A 555 28.11 -12.00 4.12
C GLU A 555 29.51 -12.16 4.70
N SER A 556 30.51 -11.47 4.16
CA SER A 556 31.88 -11.53 4.62
C SER A 556 32.46 -10.16 4.96
N ASN A 557 33.58 -10.16 5.69
CA ASN A 557 34.36 -8.94 5.91
C ASN A 557 34.91 -8.42 4.59
N LEU A 558 34.93 -7.09 4.42
CA LEU A 558 35.38 -6.43 3.21
C LEU A 558 36.47 -5.39 3.51
N LYS A 559 37.37 -5.22 2.58
CA LYS A 559 38.16 -4.00 2.43
C LYS A 559 37.63 -3.23 1.23
N ILE A 560 37.22 -2.00 1.45
CA ILE A 560 36.59 -1.13 0.46
C ILE A 560 37.55 0.01 0.16
N SER A 561 37.86 0.23 -1.12
CA SER A 561 38.69 1.35 -1.58
C SER A 561 37.97 2.07 -2.72
N ILE A 562 37.95 3.40 -2.66
CA ILE A 562 37.32 4.26 -3.66
C ILE A 562 38.38 5.01 -4.43
N PHE A 563 38.22 5.06 -5.73
CA PHE A 563 39.14 5.72 -6.66
C PHE A 563 38.41 6.70 -7.58
N SER A 564 39.13 7.71 -8.03
CA SER A 564 38.81 8.52 -9.21
C SER A 564 39.84 8.27 -10.30
N ASN A 565 39.69 8.89 -11.47
CA ASN A 565 40.71 8.87 -12.53
C ASN A 565 42.08 9.33 -12.04
N ASN A 566 42.13 10.14 -10.99
CA ASN A 566 43.33 10.79 -10.47
C ASN A 566 43.95 10.05 -9.26
N GLY A 567 43.38 8.93 -8.83
CA GLY A 567 43.90 8.08 -7.77
C GLY A 567 42.92 7.73 -6.66
N GLU A 568 43.45 7.13 -5.60
CA GLU A 568 42.67 6.68 -4.45
C GLU A 568 42.08 7.86 -3.66
N LEU A 569 40.75 7.88 -3.55
CA LEU A 569 39.99 8.86 -2.80
C LEU A 569 39.89 8.51 -1.32
N GLY A 570 39.73 7.24 -0.99
CA GLY A 570 39.56 6.79 0.40
C GLY A 570 39.45 5.28 0.50
N ARG A 571 39.52 4.77 1.75
CA ARG A 571 39.36 3.34 2.04
C ARG A 571 38.86 3.09 3.46
N LEU A 572 38.23 1.93 3.65
CA LEU A 572 37.71 1.48 4.94
C LEU A 572 37.68 -0.06 4.99
N ASN A 573 37.81 -0.62 6.19
CA ASN A 573 37.52 -2.03 6.44
C ASN A 573 36.10 -2.19 7.01
N TYR A 574 35.31 -3.06 6.38
CA TYR A 574 33.96 -3.43 6.85
C TYR A 574 34.05 -4.78 7.57
N ILE A 575 33.43 -4.84 8.73
CA ILE A 575 33.27 -6.08 9.51
C ILE A 575 31.81 -6.52 9.38
N SER A 576 31.60 -7.70 8.82
CA SER A 576 30.26 -8.26 8.60
C SER A 576 29.61 -8.68 9.91
N ASP A 577 28.30 -8.38 10.01
CA ASP A 577 27.35 -8.99 10.92
C ASP A 577 26.06 -9.37 10.17
N ASN A 578 26.14 -9.35 8.85
CA ASN A 578 25.04 -9.62 7.93
C ASN A 578 23.86 -8.62 8.05
N LEU A 579 24.17 -7.39 8.47
CA LEU A 579 23.22 -6.28 8.55
C LEU A 579 23.70 -5.11 7.71
N PHE A 580 22.77 -4.26 7.24
CA PHE A 580 23.13 -3.02 6.57
C PHE A 580 23.86 -2.08 7.54
N LYS A 581 25.01 -1.59 7.12
CA LYS A 581 25.81 -0.61 7.87
C LYS A 581 26.06 0.63 7.04
N LYS A 582 25.87 1.79 7.66
CA LYS A 582 26.30 3.06 7.12
C LYS A 582 27.80 3.24 7.35
N LEU A 583 28.55 3.28 6.28
CA LEU A 583 30.00 3.52 6.27
C LEU A 583 30.26 4.97 5.84
N ILE A 584 31.20 5.63 6.49
CA ILE A 584 31.66 6.98 6.12
C ILE A 584 33.13 6.88 5.75
N ILE A 585 33.47 7.20 4.51
CA ILE A 585 34.83 7.12 3.95
C ILE A 585 35.27 8.53 3.58
N PRO A 586 36.11 9.20 4.41
CA PRO A 586 36.59 10.52 4.11
C PRO A 586 37.37 10.57 2.78
N ILE A 587 37.12 11.59 1.97
CA ILE A 587 37.74 11.77 0.65
C ILE A 587 39.04 12.52 0.80
N LYS A 588 40.08 12.04 0.11
CA LYS A 588 41.37 12.75 -0.04
C LYS A 588 41.19 13.98 -0.94
N GLN A 589 40.94 15.13 -0.31
CA GLN A 589 40.56 16.38 -0.97
C GLN A 589 41.49 16.77 -2.13
N LYS A 590 42.80 16.55 -1.98
CA LYS A 590 43.77 16.87 -3.03
C LYS A 590 43.52 16.11 -4.33
N VAL A 591 43.08 14.85 -4.24
CA VAL A 591 42.77 14.00 -5.40
C VAL A 591 41.42 14.40 -5.98
N TRP A 592 40.45 14.64 -5.10
CA TRP A 592 39.09 15.05 -5.50
C TRP A 592 39.07 16.36 -6.28
N ASN A 593 39.82 17.35 -5.82
CA ASN A 593 39.85 18.69 -6.42
C ASN A 593 40.54 18.73 -7.82
N LEU A 594 41.06 17.61 -8.29
CA LEU A 594 41.55 17.51 -9.67
C LEU A 594 40.42 17.28 -10.68
N GLY A 595 39.17 17.12 -10.19
CA GLY A 595 38.04 16.72 -10.97
C GLY A 595 38.03 15.22 -11.31
N SER A 596 36.93 14.69 -11.80
CA SER A 596 36.84 13.31 -12.25
C SER A 596 35.70 13.09 -13.22
N GLU A 597 35.90 12.17 -14.17
CA GLU A 597 34.84 11.67 -15.07
C GLU A 597 34.34 10.28 -14.66
N SER A 598 34.97 9.69 -13.63
CA SER A 598 34.50 8.40 -13.09
C SER A 598 34.86 8.21 -11.62
N VAL A 599 34.11 7.35 -10.97
CA VAL A 599 34.40 6.81 -9.65
C VAL A 599 34.37 5.29 -9.73
N SER A 600 35.35 4.65 -9.09
CA SER A 600 35.46 3.20 -8.99
C SER A 600 35.51 2.77 -7.54
N ILE A 601 34.82 1.70 -7.20
CA ILE A 601 34.85 1.11 -5.87
C ILE A 601 35.37 -0.33 -5.98
N LEU A 602 36.49 -0.57 -5.32
CA LEU A 602 37.11 -1.90 -5.20
C LEU A 602 36.64 -2.55 -3.90
N PHE A 603 36.08 -3.73 -4.01
CA PHE A 603 35.73 -4.63 -2.91
C PHE A 603 36.70 -5.80 -2.88
N GLU A 604 37.37 -6.00 -1.74
CA GLU A 604 38.23 -7.16 -1.49
C GLU A 604 37.61 -7.97 -0.34
N GLY A 605 37.31 -9.24 -0.57
CA GLY A 605 36.64 -10.11 0.42
C GLY A 605 36.63 -11.58 0.03
N GLU A 606 35.83 -12.37 0.71
CA GLU A 606 35.73 -13.80 0.45
C GLU A 606 34.95 -14.05 -0.85
N LYS A 607 35.50 -14.95 -1.70
CA LYS A 607 34.89 -15.32 -2.97
C LYS A 607 33.46 -15.90 -2.75
N ASN A 608 32.55 -15.55 -3.63
CA ASN A 608 31.13 -15.88 -3.65
C ASN A 608 30.27 -15.18 -2.57
N SER A 609 30.85 -14.29 -1.77
CA SER A 609 30.02 -13.49 -0.84
C SER A 609 29.11 -12.53 -1.59
N LEU A 610 27.84 -12.48 -1.17
CA LEU A 610 26.88 -11.50 -1.66
C LEU A 610 27.17 -10.13 -1.03
N ILE A 611 27.15 -9.10 -1.86
CA ILE A 611 27.18 -7.69 -1.46
C ILE A 611 25.87 -7.04 -1.92
N GLU A 612 25.20 -6.36 -1.02
CA GLU A 612 24.01 -5.56 -1.26
C GLU A 612 24.30 -4.11 -0.83
N ILE A 613 24.21 -3.17 -1.75
CA ILE A 613 24.46 -1.74 -1.51
C ILE A 613 23.12 -1.02 -1.62
N ASP A 614 22.73 -0.40 -0.52
CA ASP A 614 21.48 0.33 -0.38
C ASP A 614 21.58 1.75 -0.97
N TYR A 615 22.73 2.41 -0.75
CA TYR A 615 23.03 3.69 -1.38
C TYR A 615 24.54 3.98 -1.41
N ILE A 616 24.91 4.85 -2.34
CA ILE A 616 26.24 5.50 -2.42
C ILE A 616 26.00 7.00 -2.54
N LYS A 617 26.46 7.79 -1.57
CA LYS A 617 26.28 9.24 -1.54
C LYS A 617 27.58 9.95 -1.21
N GLN A 618 27.79 11.11 -1.80
CA GLN A 618 28.78 12.08 -1.37
C GLN A 618 28.13 13.03 -0.34
N ILE A 619 28.85 13.33 0.73
CA ILE A 619 28.39 14.23 1.79
C ILE A 619 29.47 15.21 2.18
N GLU A 620 29.10 16.37 2.69
CA GLU A 620 29.99 17.27 3.42
C GLU A 620 30.19 16.81 4.86
N LEU A 621 31.42 16.98 5.39
CA LEU A 621 31.82 16.60 6.75
C LEU A 621 31.81 17.79 7.71
#